data_49ba8326f808d9e31942ea99ee0785bb
#
_entry.id   49ba8326f808d9e31942ea99ee0785bb
#
_cell.length_a   1.000
_cell.length_b   1.000
_cell.length_c   1.000
_cell.angle_alpha   90.00
_cell.angle_beta   90.00
_cell.angle_gamma   90.00
#
_symmetry.space_group_name_H-M   'P 1'
#
loop_
_entity.id
_entity.type
_entity.pdbx_description
1 polymer ?
#
loop_
_entity_poly.entity_id
_entity_poly.type
_entity_poly.pdbx_seq_one_letter_code
_entity_poly.pdbx_strand_id
1 'polypeptide(L)'
;MSRALTRRHVLRSAAQGMGGLLILPHARTAFTYAVNDRLRFAVVGMAGYGAYHGFAELLHTYGSVSYAVSCDVDLRKVQKVYEAWEKKAAEWAKSDKPEQRQAAAEYYAPLAARKPPLYADFRRMFDEAAGQFDAAVVATPDHTHAIIAAAALRAGKPVLAEKPLTISAFEARALAQLARERKLPTQMNNGGTASPGFRRGVEILREGVLGDVRDVHIFFSRGGRNLQQPPQGSQEVPKELNWDLWLAQVRWREYHPEWINRIAWRDTSIGELGNFGPHAANMAFMALNVKDLWQPGAGGARIRVVAECSEANQLSYPRWERIRWEVPARGELPPVAFTWHHGHPPDYAPGTRKMLEGLLRDHGAADEELKDLLPYAGCLILGSKGLLATTSHNTEVRLLPKARFEGIEQRRPRTLPVPPNHYREWVEACRGGSMPLSNFEYAAPFAEFLTVGSLATRFPGEALEFDPATGQITNHPKAAEFLRYEYRKGYTI
;
A
#
# COMPACT_ATOMS: atom_id res chain seq x y z
N MET A 1 26.34 -56.48 -5.99
CA MET A 1 27.52 -55.59 -6.01
C MET A 1 27.09 -54.25 -6.62
N SER A 2 26.74 -53.29 -5.78
CA SER A 2 26.31 -51.95 -6.22
C SER A 2 27.56 -51.06 -6.32
N ARG A 3 27.86 -50.55 -7.51
CA ARG A 3 28.94 -49.56 -7.71
C ARG A 3 28.47 -48.20 -7.27
N ALA A 4 29.08 -47.67 -6.24
CA ALA A 4 28.88 -46.29 -5.79
C ALA A 4 29.33 -45.30 -6.86
N LEU A 5 28.44 -44.41 -7.30
CA LEU A 5 28.72 -43.31 -8.22
C LEU A 5 29.56 -42.23 -7.49
N THR A 6 30.78 -41.96 -7.98
CA THR A 6 31.66 -40.94 -7.43
C THR A 6 31.30 -39.55 -7.97
N ARG A 7 31.57 -38.50 -7.18
CA ARG A 7 31.35 -37.08 -7.54
C ARG A 7 31.85 -36.71 -8.95
N ARG A 8 32.88 -37.34 -9.44
CA ARG A 8 33.44 -37.12 -10.80
C ARG A 8 32.52 -37.66 -11.92
N HIS A 9 31.74 -38.71 -11.67
CA HIS A 9 30.80 -39.26 -12.66
C HIS A 9 29.57 -38.34 -12.82
N VAL A 10 29.07 -37.74 -11.72
CA VAL A 10 27.94 -36.82 -11.75
C VAL A 10 28.30 -35.53 -12.51
N LEU A 11 29.51 -35.01 -12.33
CA LEU A 11 29.97 -33.80 -13.04
C LEU A 11 30.25 -34.04 -14.55
N ARG A 12 30.63 -35.24 -14.96
CA ARG A 12 30.78 -35.56 -16.41
C ARG A 12 29.47 -35.75 -17.13
N SER A 13 28.45 -36.32 -16.50
CA SER A 13 27.12 -36.45 -17.08
C SER A 13 26.36 -35.12 -17.21
N ALA A 14 26.66 -34.14 -16.35
CA ALA A 14 26.12 -32.78 -16.46
C ALA A 14 26.74 -31.98 -17.63
N ALA A 15 27.96 -32.33 -18.08
CA ALA A 15 28.64 -31.60 -19.14
C ALA A 15 28.25 -32.08 -20.57
N GLN A 16 27.56 -33.20 -20.72
CA GLN A 16 27.15 -33.74 -22.05
C GLN A 16 25.68 -33.47 -22.40
N GLY A 17 24.90 -32.85 -21.49
CA GLY A 17 23.49 -32.48 -21.69
C GLY A 17 23.25 -31.00 -22.02
N MET A 18 24.29 -30.21 -22.31
CA MET A 18 24.14 -28.77 -22.59
C MET A 18 24.01 -28.48 -24.07
N GLY A 19 22.90 -28.87 -24.67
CA GLY A 19 22.40 -28.29 -25.90
C GLY A 19 21.69 -27.01 -25.58
N GLY A 20 22.31 -25.86 -25.93
CA GLY A 20 21.61 -24.60 -26.13
C GLY A 20 21.12 -23.81 -24.92
N LEU A 21 21.98 -23.38 -24.00
CA LEU A 21 21.68 -22.23 -23.16
C LEU A 21 21.90 -20.96 -23.99
N LEU A 22 20.82 -20.41 -24.55
CA LEU A 22 20.78 -19.02 -25.02
C LEU A 22 20.96 -18.12 -23.79
N ILE A 23 22.20 -17.69 -23.55
CA ILE A 23 22.48 -16.61 -22.59
C ILE A 23 21.95 -15.33 -23.21
N LEU A 24 20.74 -14.92 -22.83
CA LEU A 24 20.22 -13.61 -23.13
C LEU A 24 21.10 -12.56 -22.40
N PRO A 25 21.67 -11.57 -23.12
CA PRO A 25 22.62 -10.62 -22.51
C PRO A 25 22.02 -9.60 -21.54
N HIS A 26 20.83 -9.81 -21.02
CA HIS A 26 20.11 -8.87 -20.15
C HIS A 26 19.68 -9.46 -18.79
N ALA A 27 20.23 -10.59 -18.38
CA ALA A 27 20.02 -11.12 -17.02
C ALA A 27 21.00 -10.47 -16.01
N ARG A 28 21.04 -9.16 -15.93
CA ARG A 28 21.79 -8.43 -14.90
C ARG A 28 20.88 -7.91 -13.80
N THR A 29 20.16 -8.79 -13.10
CA THR A 29 19.51 -8.45 -11.82
C THR A 29 19.13 -9.68 -10.99
N ALA A 30 19.88 -10.76 -11.03
CA ALA A 30 19.91 -11.64 -9.88
C ALA A 30 20.91 -11.02 -8.89
N PHE A 31 20.44 -10.30 -7.89
CA PHE A 31 21.27 -9.95 -6.76
C PHE A 31 21.69 -11.24 -6.06
N THR A 32 22.87 -11.77 -6.41
CA THR A 32 23.45 -12.90 -5.69
C THR A 32 24.02 -12.35 -4.40
N TYR A 33 23.17 -12.20 -3.38
CA TYR A 33 23.66 -11.96 -2.03
C TYR A 33 24.28 -13.27 -1.52
N ALA A 34 25.54 -13.21 -1.10
CA ALA A 34 26.09 -14.27 -0.27
C ALA A 34 25.22 -14.41 1.00
N VAL A 35 25.15 -15.61 1.57
CA VAL A 35 24.29 -15.91 2.73
C VAL A 35 24.51 -14.96 3.90
N ASN A 36 25.68 -14.31 3.97
CA ASN A 36 26.08 -13.36 5.01
C ASN A 36 25.96 -11.88 4.60
N ASP A 37 25.55 -11.55 3.37
CA ASP A 37 25.45 -10.16 2.95
C ASP A 37 24.17 -9.53 3.49
N ARG A 38 24.32 -8.36 4.13
CA ARG A 38 23.18 -7.58 4.62
C ARG A 38 22.62 -6.72 3.49
N LEU A 39 21.33 -6.81 3.24
CA LEU A 39 20.63 -5.88 2.35
C LEU A 39 20.68 -4.47 2.96
N ARG A 40 21.28 -3.53 2.21
CA ARG A 40 21.39 -2.13 2.63
C ARG A 40 20.24 -1.32 2.08
N PHE A 41 19.54 -0.53 2.90
CA PHE A 41 18.52 0.35 2.36
C PHE A 41 18.65 1.82 2.73
N ALA A 42 18.17 2.63 1.78
CA ALA A 42 17.87 4.02 2.00
C ALA A 42 16.42 4.19 2.48
N VAL A 43 16.21 5.19 3.33
CA VAL A 43 14.88 5.58 3.80
C VAL A 43 14.63 7.02 3.40
N VAL A 44 13.59 7.24 2.61
CA VAL A 44 13.07 8.57 2.26
C VAL A 44 11.82 8.84 3.08
N GLY A 45 11.83 9.94 3.86
CA GLY A 45 10.81 10.22 4.88
C GLY A 45 11.13 9.53 6.20
N MET A 46 12.40 9.56 6.63
CA MET A 46 12.88 8.82 7.81
C MET A 46 12.23 9.28 9.11
N ALA A 47 11.82 10.53 9.21
CA ALA A 47 11.34 11.13 10.45
C ALA A 47 9.83 11.22 10.59
N GLY A 48 9.10 10.69 9.62
CA GLY A 48 7.64 10.60 9.64
C GLY A 48 7.16 9.20 10.02
N TYR A 49 6.30 8.67 9.19
CA TYR A 49 5.76 7.32 9.32
C TYR A 49 6.85 6.25 9.25
N GLY A 50 7.94 6.52 8.51
CA GLY A 50 9.09 5.64 8.42
C GLY A 50 9.78 5.35 9.76
N ALA A 51 9.84 6.35 10.65
CA ALA A 51 10.37 6.16 12.00
C ALA A 51 9.42 5.36 12.91
N TYR A 52 8.11 5.50 12.68
CA TYR A 52 7.08 4.88 13.52
C TYR A 52 6.82 3.41 13.17
N HIS A 53 6.85 3.07 11.89
CA HIS A 53 6.28 1.80 11.41
C HIS A 53 7.27 0.73 10.97
N GLY A 54 8.56 0.92 11.02
CA GLY A 54 9.10 -0.29 10.54
C GLY A 54 10.59 -0.45 10.35
N PHE A 55 11.36 0.61 10.39
CA PHE A 55 12.77 0.41 10.11
C PHE A 55 13.52 -0.17 11.28
N ALA A 56 13.19 0.27 12.50
CA ALA A 56 13.70 -0.38 13.70
C ALA A 56 13.22 -1.85 13.76
N GLU A 57 11.99 -2.10 13.33
CA GLU A 57 11.40 -3.44 13.33
C GLU A 57 11.92 -4.31 12.18
N LEU A 58 12.09 -3.74 10.98
CA LEU A 58 12.78 -4.38 9.86
C LEU A 58 14.23 -4.75 10.22
N LEU A 59 14.94 -3.83 10.83
CA LEU A 59 16.30 -4.05 11.29
C LEU A 59 16.33 -5.05 12.46
N HIS A 60 15.34 -5.00 13.35
CA HIS A 60 15.28 -5.82 14.54
C HIS A 60 14.99 -7.29 14.25
N THR A 61 14.07 -7.56 13.34
CA THR A 61 13.61 -8.94 13.08
C THR A 61 14.60 -9.71 12.18
N TYR A 62 15.48 -9.01 11.46
CA TYR A 62 16.24 -9.62 10.38
C TYR A 62 17.69 -9.17 10.38
N GLY A 63 18.55 -9.69 11.22
CA GLY A 63 20.00 -9.41 11.20
C GLY A 63 20.68 -9.39 9.82
N SER A 64 19.89 -9.57 8.75
CA SER A 64 20.24 -9.58 7.34
C SER A 64 20.01 -8.25 6.60
N VAL A 65 19.58 -7.20 7.28
CA VAL A 65 19.38 -5.88 6.69
C VAL A 65 20.17 -4.79 7.44
N SER A 66 20.50 -3.71 6.76
CA SER A 66 21.19 -2.57 7.36
C SER A 66 20.67 -1.24 6.82
N TYR A 67 20.59 -0.25 7.69
CA TYR A 67 20.19 1.11 7.34
C TYR A 67 21.40 1.89 6.85
N ALA A 68 21.43 2.26 5.58
CA ALA A 68 22.60 2.82 4.94
C ALA A 68 22.54 4.32 4.71
N VAL A 69 21.40 4.87 4.26
CA VAL A 69 21.24 6.28 3.85
C VAL A 69 19.86 6.80 4.28
N SER A 70 19.81 8.04 4.73
CA SER A 70 18.60 8.75 5.13
C SER A 70 18.28 9.90 4.18
N CYS A 71 16.98 10.17 3.99
CA CYS A 71 16.51 11.39 3.34
C CYS A 71 15.29 11.93 4.08
N ASP A 72 15.28 13.22 4.43
CA ASP A 72 14.12 13.93 4.98
C ASP A 72 14.26 15.43 4.82
N VAL A 73 13.15 16.10 4.62
CA VAL A 73 13.08 17.55 4.42
C VAL A 73 12.89 18.34 5.72
N ASP A 74 12.60 17.66 6.86
CA ASP A 74 12.34 18.28 8.16
C ASP A 74 13.37 17.81 9.21
N LEU A 75 14.46 18.55 9.35
CA LEU A 75 15.56 18.21 10.26
C LEU A 75 15.17 18.21 11.75
N ARG A 76 14.09 18.95 12.13
CA ARG A 76 13.58 18.94 13.51
C ARG A 76 13.07 17.56 13.90
N LYS A 77 12.42 16.88 12.94
CA LYS A 77 11.91 15.52 13.14
C LYS A 77 13.03 14.51 13.10
N VAL A 78 14.00 14.68 12.20
CA VAL A 78 15.18 13.83 12.13
C VAL A 78 15.95 13.83 13.45
N GLN A 79 16.15 15.00 14.04
CA GLN A 79 16.83 15.11 15.34
C GLN A 79 16.12 14.30 16.43
N LYS A 80 14.78 14.35 16.48
CA LYS A 80 14.00 13.53 17.42
C LYS A 80 14.16 12.02 17.21
N VAL A 81 14.34 11.59 15.96
CA VAL A 81 14.63 10.17 15.66
C VAL A 81 15.98 9.76 16.20
N TYR A 82 17.00 10.60 16.02
CA TYR A 82 18.35 10.35 16.55
C TYR A 82 18.34 10.27 18.09
N GLU A 83 17.69 11.21 18.75
CA GLU A 83 17.49 11.19 20.21
C GLU A 83 16.75 9.93 20.68
N ALA A 84 15.75 9.48 19.91
CA ALA A 84 15.04 8.24 20.22
C ALA A 84 15.93 6.99 20.08
N TRP A 85 16.84 6.95 19.11
CA TRP A 85 17.82 5.86 18.99
C TRP A 85 18.82 5.85 20.15
N GLU A 86 19.36 7.01 20.51
CA GLU A 86 20.27 7.16 21.67
C GLU A 86 19.58 6.71 22.96
N LYS A 87 18.36 7.16 23.19
CA LYS A 87 17.54 6.77 24.34
C LYS A 87 17.29 5.26 24.38
N LYS A 88 16.82 4.66 23.27
CA LYS A 88 16.58 3.21 23.19
C LYS A 88 17.86 2.40 23.37
N ALA A 89 18.98 2.84 22.82
CA ALA A 89 20.27 2.19 23.02
C ALA A 89 20.62 2.12 24.52
N ALA A 90 20.46 3.23 25.25
CA ALA A 90 20.80 3.33 26.66
C ALA A 90 19.81 2.56 27.58
N GLU A 91 18.51 2.71 27.34
CA GLU A 91 17.46 2.09 28.17
C GLU A 91 17.37 0.57 27.95
N TRP A 92 17.37 0.15 26.69
CA TRP A 92 17.19 -1.26 26.34
C TRP A 92 18.45 -2.09 26.63
N ALA A 93 19.62 -1.49 26.67
CA ALA A 93 20.84 -2.17 27.13
C ALA A 93 20.73 -2.67 28.60
N LYS A 94 19.88 -2.01 29.40
CA LYS A 94 19.64 -2.33 30.81
C LYS A 94 18.33 -3.08 31.04
N SER A 95 17.60 -3.45 29.98
CA SER A 95 16.30 -4.11 30.09
C SER A 95 16.43 -5.54 30.63
N ASP A 96 15.45 -5.99 31.38
CA ASP A 96 15.34 -7.40 31.81
C ASP A 96 15.01 -8.35 30.65
N LYS A 97 14.50 -7.82 29.54
CA LYS A 97 14.12 -8.59 28.34
C LYS A 97 15.33 -8.82 27.43
N PRO A 98 15.76 -10.09 27.21
CA PRO A 98 16.91 -10.42 26.36
C PRO A 98 16.82 -9.84 24.94
N GLU A 99 15.63 -9.88 24.34
CA GLU A 99 15.37 -9.35 22.99
C GLU A 99 15.58 -7.84 22.90
N GLN A 100 15.27 -7.09 23.95
CA GLN A 100 15.54 -5.65 24.00
C GLN A 100 17.03 -5.37 24.14
N ARG A 101 17.75 -6.11 24.97
CA ARG A 101 19.22 -5.95 25.09
C ARG A 101 19.91 -6.27 23.78
N GLN A 102 19.48 -7.33 23.10
CA GLN A 102 20.01 -7.67 21.78
C GLN A 102 19.76 -6.55 20.78
N ALA A 103 18.53 -6.03 20.72
CA ALA A 103 18.18 -4.92 19.85
C ALA A 103 18.97 -3.64 20.16
N ALA A 104 19.22 -3.35 21.45
CA ALA A 104 20.06 -2.22 21.83
C ALA A 104 21.49 -2.37 21.28
N ALA A 105 22.09 -3.56 21.43
CA ALA A 105 23.47 -3.81 21.01
C ALA A 105 23.63 -3.89 19.47
N GLU A 106 22.70 -4.54 18.79
CA GLU A 106 22.82 -4.83 17.35
C GLU A 106 22.30 -3.70 16.43
N TYR A 107 21.36 -2.86 16.92
CA TYR A 107 20.72 -1.83 16.11
C TYR A 107 20.87 -0.43 16.65
N TYR A 108 20.35 -0.17 17.86
CA TYR A 108 20.23 1.20 18.32
C TYR A 108 21.57 1.82 18.65
N ALA A 109 22.48 1.10 19.30
CA ALA A 109 23.80 1.61 19.61
C ALA A 109 24.64 1.89 18.33
N PRO A 110 24.71 0.99 17.33
CA PRO A 110 25.35 1.29 16.06
C PRO A 110 24.72 2.45 15.29
N LEU A 111 23.38 2.57 15.26
CA LEU A 111 22.69 3.67 14.60
C LEU A 111 22.91 5.01 15.28
N ALA A 112 22.89 5.04 16.62
CA ALA A 112 23.16 6.23 17.41
C ALA A 112 24.62 6.69 17.24
N ALA A 113 25.56 5.75 17.23
CA ALA A 113 26.99 6.05 17.09
C ALA A 113 27.39 6.49 15.67
N ARG A 114 26.77 5.88 14.64
CA ARG A 114 27.06 6.13 13.23
C ARG A 114 25.80 6.49 12.47
N LYS A 115 25.23 7.67 12.74
CA LYS A 115 24.05 8.17 12.02
C LYS A 115 24.25 8.02 10.51
N PRO A 116 23.27 7.40 9.78
CA PRO A 116 23.37 7.27 8.33
C PRO A 116 23.52 8.64 7.65
N PRO A 117 24.26 8.77 6.53
CA PRO A 117 24.31 9.99 5.75
C PRO A 117 22.90 10.51 5.46
N LEU A 118 22.69 11.81 5.64
CA LEU A 118 21.38 12.46 5.52
C LEU A 118 21.35 13.39 4.32
N TYR A 119 20.35 13.21 3.47
CA TYR A 119 20.04 14.07 2.34
C TYR A 119 18.71 14.80 2.60
N ALA A 120 18.60 16.05 2.16
CA ALA A 120 17.32 16.76 2.16
C ALA A 120 16.53 16.48 0.86
N ASP A 121 17.22 16.31 -0.26
CA ASP A 121 16.66 16.08 -1.58
C ASP A 121 16.90 14.63 -2.03
N PHE A 122 15.80 13.88 -2.25
CA PHE A 122 15.86 12.49 -2.69
C PHE A 122 16.56 12.33 -4.06
N ARG A 123 16.46 13.33 -4.94
CA ARG A 123 17.12 13.31 -6.26
C ARG A 123 18.62 13.26 -6.08
N ARG A 124 19.18 14.14 -5.25
CA ARG A 124 20.59 14.11 -4.90
C ARG A 124 21.01 12.81 -4.21
N MET A 125 20.16 12.28 -3.33
CA MET A 125 20.43 10.99 -2.70
C MET A 125 20.58 9.86 -3.74
N PHE A 126 19.70 9.78 -4.72
CA PHE A 126 19.80 8.77 -5.78
C PHE A 126 20.98 9.02 -6.71
N ASP A 127 21.34 10.27 -6.99
CA ASP A 127 22.49 10.62 -7.85
C ASP A 127 23.83 10.35 -7.15
N GLU A 128 23.96 10.74 -5.90
CA GLU A 128 25.25 10.75 -5.18
C GLU A 128 25.50 9.46 -4.35
N ALA A 129 24.45 8.80 -3.88
CA ALA A 129 24.55 7.70 -2.93
C ALA A 129 24.02 6.35 -3.44
N ALA A 130 23.58 6.23 -4.70
CA ALA A 130 22.97 4.99 -5.21
C ALA A 130 23.86 3.73 -5.04
N GLY A 131 25.19 3.88 -5.00
CA GLY A 131 26.13 2.79 -4.73
C GLY A 131 26.19 2.35 -3.25
N GLN A 132 25.64 3.13 -2.33
CA GLN A 132 25.72 2.87 -0.90
C GLN A 132 24.57 2.01 -0.37
N PHE A 133 23.48 1.86 -1.15
CA PHE A 133 22.31 1.07 -0.77
C PHE A 133 21.79 0.19 -1.92
N ASP A 134 21.07 -0.86 -1.57
CA ASP A 134 20.59 -1.88 -2.48
C ASP A 134 19.11 -1.75 -2.77
N ALA A 135 18.32 -1.19 -1.85
CA ALA A 135 16.89 -1.00 -1.94
C ALA A 135 16.46 0.31 -1.26
N ALA A 136 15.28 0.83 -1.62
CA ALA A 136 14.73 2.05 -1.06
C ALA A 136 13.38 1.82 -0.39
N VAL A 137 13.14 2.54 0.69
CA VAL A 137 11.85 2.63 1.34
C VAL A 137 11.37 4.06 1.32
N VAL A 138 10.11 4.24 0.92
CA VAL A 138 9.47 5.54 0.75
C VAL A 138 8.34 5.66 1.76
N ALA A 139 8.52 6.56 2.74
CA ALA A 139 7.57 6.80 3.84
C ALA A 139 7.31 8.30 4.05
N THR A 140 7.19 9.01 2.95
CA THR A 140 6.97 10.44 2.85
C THR A 140 5.46 10.78 2.89
N PRO A 141 5.03 12.05 2.78
CA PRO A 141 3.64 12.39 2.49
C PRO A 141 3.14 11.81 1.16
N ASP A 142 1.85 11.50 1.09
CA ASP A 142 1.21 10.72 0.03
C ASP A 142 1.56 11.22 -1.39
N HIS A 143 1.60 12.54 -1.62
CA HIS A 143 1.87 13.13 -2.93
C HIS A 143 3.26 12.80 -3.49
N THR A 144 4.23 12.51 -2.64
CA THR A 144 5.60 12.25 -3.09
C THR A 144 5.94 10.78 -3.27
N HIS A 145 5.05 9.85 -2.88
CA HIS A 145 5.30 8.42 -2.99
C HIS A 145 5.66 8.02 -4.43
N ALA A 146 4.86 8.45 -5.40
CA ALA A 146 5.00 8.04 -6.79
C ALA A 146 6.32 8.51 -7.42
N ILE A 147 6.67 9.78 -7.27
CA ILE A 147 7.90 10.35 -7.86
C ILE A 147 9.16 9.75 -7.26
N ILE A 148 9.16 9.47 -5.95
CA ILE A 148 10.31 8.87 -5.25
C ILE A 148 10.43 7.39 -5.60
N ALA A 149 9.31 6.65 -5.63
CA ALA A 149 9.30 5.25 -6.05
C ALA A 149 9.78 5.10 -7.52
N ALA A 150 9.36 6.02 -8.41
CA ALA A 150 9.83 6.04 -9.79
C ALA A 150 11.34 6.32 -9.88
N ALA A 151 11.85 7.26 -9.07
CA ALA A 151 13.29 7.53 -9.00
C ALA A 151 14.08 6.29 -8.53
N ALA A 152 13.59 5.58 -7.52
CA ALA A 152 14.18 4.32 -7.05
C ALA A 152 14.25 3.27 -8.16
N LEU A 153 13.13 3.03 -8.85
CA LEU A 153 13.05 2.06 -9.96
C LEU A 153 13.97 2.43 -11.12
N ARG A 154 14.08 3.73 -11.47
CA ARG A 154 15.01 4.21 -12.51
C ARG A 154 16.47 4.00 -12.11
N ALA A 155 16.78 4.19 -10.83
CA ALA A 155 18.11 3.92 -10.26
C ALA A 155 18.41 2.41 -10.10
N GLY A 156 17.52 1.53 -10.58
CA GLY A 156 17.69 0.07 -10.46
C GLY A 156 17.51 -0.47 -9.04
N LYS A 157 16.75 0.23 -8.18
CA LYS A 157 16.55 -0.15 -6.79
C LYS A 157 15.15 -0.74 -6.56
N PRO A 158 15.05 -1.93 -5.95
CA PRO A 158 13.81 -2.40 -5.34
C PRO A 158 13.21 -1.34 -4.43
N VAL A 159 11.87 -1.26 -4.37
CA VAL A 159 11.20 -0.23 -3.59
C VAL A 159 10.01 -0.75 -2.80
N LEU A 160 9.95 -0.38 -1.53
CA LEU A 160 8.77 -0.47 -0.68
C LEU A 160 8.25 0.95 -0.47
N ALA A 161 6.99 1.21 -0.84
CA ALA A 161 6.37 2.52 -0.69
C ALA A 161 5.16 2.47 0.23
N GLU A 162 5.00 3.49 1.07
CA GLU A 162 3.81 3.65 1.89
C GLU A 162 2.53 3.77 1.05
N LYS A 163 1.41 3.46 1.69
CA LYS A 163 0.07 3.65 1.15
C LYS A 163 -0.47 5.08 1.47
N PRO A 164 -1.31 5.64 0.61
CA PRO A 164 -1.67 5.16 -0.72
C PRO A 164 -0.46 5.21 -1.66
N LEU A 165 -0.39 4.27 -2.60
CA LEU A 165 0.77 4.21 -3.51
C LEU A 165 0.92 5.48 -4.34
N THR A 166 -0.21 6.08 -4.74
CA THR A 166 -0.28 7.25 -5.60
C THR A 166 -1.47 8.13 -5.25
N ILE A 167 -1.46 9.39 -5.71
CA ILE A 167 -2.57 10.33 -5.55
C ILE A 167 -3.30 10.64 -6.87
N SER A 168 -2.82 10.09 -8.00
CA SER A 168 -3.45 10.24 -9.31
C SER A 168 -3.43 8.94 -10.11
N ALA A 169 -4.38 8.80 -11.04
CA ALA A 169 -4.44 7.65 -11.94
C ALA A 169 -3.20 7.59 -12.86
N PHE A 170 -2.73 8.73 -13.32
CA PHE A 170 -1.51 8.83 -14.12
C PHE A 170 -0.28 8.27 -13.40
N GLU A 171 -0.10 8.62 -12.13
CA GLU A 171 1.00 8.11 -11.31
C GLU A 171 0.94 6.58 -11.17
N ALA A 172 -0.25 6.04 -10.92
CA ALA A 172 -0.45 4.60 -10.77
C ALA A 172 0.00 3.85 -12.04
N ARG A 173 -0.41 4.34 -13.21
CA ARG A 173 -0.02 3.76 -14.50
C ARG A 173 1.47 3.84 -14.77
N ALA A 174 2.07 4.99 -14.49
CA ALA A 174 3.50 5.18 -14.65
C ALA A 174 4.31 4.22 -13.79
N LEU A 175 3.92 4.03 -12.51
CA LEU A 175 4.57 3.07 -11.63
C LEU A 175 4.36 1.61 -12.06
N ALA A 176 3.15 1.24 -12.52
CA ALA A 176 2.89 -0.09 -13.06
C ALA A 176 3.77 -0.39 -14.28
N GLN A 177 3.92 0.59 -15.17
CA GLN A 177 4.79 0.47 -16.34
C GLN A 177 6.25 0.31 -15.94
N LEU A 178 6.76 1.19 -15.07
CA LEU A 178 8.15 1.12 -14.59
C LEU A 178 8.44 -0.21 -13.86
N ALA A 179 7.51 -0.71 -13.06
CA ALA A 179 7.68 -1.99 -12.37
C ALA A 179 7.83 -3.16 -13.37
N ARG A 180 6.99 -3.20 -14.40
CA ARG A 180 7.09 -4.21 -15.48
C ARG A 180 8.39 -4.10 -16.28
N GLU A 181 8.81 -2.88 -16.62
CA GLU A 181 10.05 -2.64 -17.38
C GLU A 181 11.29 -3.02 -16.59
N ARG A 182 11.34 -2.64 -15.31
CA ARG A 182 12.52 -2.84 -14.47
C ARG A 182 12.59 -4.22 -13.85
N LYS A 183 11.45 -4.90 -13.66
CA LYS A 183 11.34 -6.24 -13.05
C LYS A 183 11.99 -6.33 -11.67
N LEU A 184 11.96 -5.24 -10.92
CA LEU A 184 12.51 -5.14 -9.57
C LEU A 184 11.45 -5.47 -8.53
N PRO A 185 11.83 -6.00 -7.37
CA PRO A 185 10.92 -6.19 -6.26
C PRO A 185 10.29 -4.87 -5.80
N THR A 186 8.96 -4.82 -5.83
CA THR A 186 8.17 -3.68 -5.39
C THR A 186 7.15 -4.11 -4.36
N GLN A 187 6.76 -3.23 -3.44
CA GLN A 187 5.69 -3.48 -2.50
C GLN A 187 5.03 -2.19 -2.03
N MET A 188 3.70 -2.16 -2.00
CA MET A 188 2.94 -1.14 -1.27
C MET A 188 2.78 -1.57 0.18
N ASN A 189 2.99 -0.64 1.14
CA ASN A 189 2.95 -0.95 2.57
C ASN A 189 1.51 -1.00 3.15
N ASN A 190 0.70 -1.92 2.66
CA ASN A 190 -0.60 -2.28 3.23
C ASN A 190 -0.52 -3.61 4.00
N GLY A 191 0.16 -3.58 5.13
CA GLY A 191 0.66 -4.73 5.90
C GLY A 191 -0.29 -5.90 6.15
N GLY A 192 -1.60 -5.65 6.22
CA GLY A 192 -2.60 -6.71 6.35
C GLY A 192 -2.52 -7.81 5.28
N THR A 193 -2.00 -7.49 4.09
CA THR A 193 -1.83 -8.43 2.97
C THR A 193 -0.99 -9.66 3.33
N ALA A 194 -0.06 -9.52 4.27
CA ALA A 194 0.80 -10.61 4.73
C ALA A 194 0.16 -11.49 5.81
N SER A 195 -0.98 -11.06 6.40
CA SER A 195 -1.57 -11.80 7.50
C SER A 195 -2.19 -13.13 7.06
N PRO A 196 -2.17 -14.15 7.94
CA PRO A 196 -2.84 -15.43 7.67
C PRO A 196 -4.33 -15.26 7.36
N GLY A 197 -5.02 -14.36 8.07
CA GLY A 197 -6.45 -14.10 7.89
C GLY A 197 -6.77 -13.48 6.54
N PHE A 198 -5.94 -12.53 6.06
CA PHE A 198 -6.08 -11.97 4.72
C PHE A 198 -5.96 -13.05 3.64
N ARG A 199 -4.88 -13.84 3.69
CA ARG A 199 -4.61 -14.89 2.71
C ARG A 199 -5.72 -15.91 2.68
N ARG A 200 -6.17 -16.32 3.86
CA ARG A 200 -7.29 -17.25 4.00
C ARG A 200 -8.60 -16.67 3.46
N GLY A 201 -8.91 -15.41 3.73
CA GLY A 201 -10.08 -14.73 3.20
C GLY A 201 -10.08 -14.67 1.68
N VAL A 202 -8.93 -14.35 1.07
CA VAL A 202 -8.77 -14.38 -0.41
C VAL A 202 -9.02 -15.77 -0.96
N GLU A 203 -8.49 -16.84 -0.34
CA GLU A 203 -8.73 -18.22 -0.77
C GLU A 203 -10.21 -18.60 -0.68
N ILE A 204 -10.86 -18.33 0.46
CA ILE A 204 -12.29 -18.61 0.69
C ILE A 204 -13.16 -17.97 -0.39
N LEU A 205 -12.88 -16.72 -0.75
CA LEU A 205 -13.61 -15.99 -1.78
C LEU A 205 -13.37 -16.58 -3.17
N ARG A 206 -12.12 -16.87 -3.54
CA ARG A 206 -11.76 -17.46 -4.84
C ARG A 206 -12.28 -18.88 -5.03
N GLU A 207 -12.41 -19.64 -3.97
CA GLU A 207 -13.00 -20.99 -3.97
C GLU A 207 -14.54 -20.98 -4.10
N GLY A 208 -15.17 -19.79 -4.20
CA GLY A 208 -16.62 -19.63 -4.34
C GLY A 208 -17.41 -20.08 -3.12
N VAL A 209 -16.83 -20.05 -1.92
CA VAL A 209 -17.50 -20.43 -0.67
C VAL A 209 -18.74 -19.57 -0.42
N LEU A 210 -18.68 -18.27 -0.72
CA LEU A 210 -19.81 -17.37 -0.60
C LEU A 210 -20.78 -17.42 -1.80
N GLY A 211 -20.48 -18.23 -2.85
CA GLY A 211 -21.21 -18.19 -4.11
C GLY A 211 -20.92 -16.90 -4.89
N ASP A 212 -21.89 -16.43 -5.66
CA ASP A 212 -21.78 -15.19 -6.43
C ASP A 212 -21.71 -13.98 -5.51
N VAL A 213 -20.57 -13.32 -5.48
CA VAL A 213 -20.40 -12.06 -4.72
C VAL A 213 -20.89 -10.89 -5.60
N ARG A 214 -21.86 -10.11 -5.09
CA ARG A 214 -22.47 -8.99 -5.83
C ARG A 214 -22.34 -7.65 -5.13
N ASP A 215 -22.14 -7.62 -3.82
CA ASP A 215 -21.99 -6.38 -3.06
C ASP A 215 -20.82 -6.46 -2.07
N VAL A 216 -20.08 -5.36 -1.98
CA VAL A 216 -18.95 -5.16 -1.06
C VAL A 216 -19.14 -3.81 -0.40
N HIS A 217 -19.30 -3.80 0.92
CA HIS A 217 -19.39 -2.58 1.72
C HIS A 217 -18.12 -2.37 2.52
N ILE A 218 -17.36 -1.36 2.17
CA ILE A 218 -16.16 -0.92 2.88
C ILE A 218 -16.55 0.25 3.75
N PHE A 219 -16.22 0.23 5.02
CA PHE A 219 -16.62 1.28 5.95
C PHE A 219 -15.46 1.79 6.79
N PHE A 220 -15.48 3.09 7.08
CA PHE A 220 -14.54 3.76 7.96
C PHE A 220 -15.26 4.87 8.72
N SER A 221 -15.45 4.67 10.03
CA SER A 221 -16.22 5.55 10.92
C SER A 221 -15.34 6.46 11.78
N ARG A 222 -14.21 6.88 11.26
CA ARG A 222 -13.28 7.77 11.93
C ARG A 222 -13.09 8.99 11.03
N GLY A 223 -13.46 10.15 11.49
CA GLY A 223 -13.41 11.34 10.67
C GLY A 223 -12.89 12.53 11.45
N GLY A 224 -12.92 13.70 10.84
CA GLY A 224 -12.69 14.97 11.52
C GLY A 224 -11.64 15.88 10.90
N ARG A 225 -11.12 15.54 9.71
CA ARG A 225 -10.13 16.37 9.02
C ARG A 225 -10.63 16.91 7.68
N ASN A 226 -11.89 16.68 7.38
CA ASN A 226 -12.51 17.02 6.10
C ASN A 226 -13.07 18.44 6.15
N LEU A 227 -13.33 19.03 4.97
CA LEU A 227 -13.82 20.39 4.79
C LEU A 227 -12.91 21.44 5.40
N GLN A 228 -11.61 21.30 5.19
CA GLN A 228 -10.69 22.36 5.55
C GLN A 228 -10.86 23.56 4.61
N GLN A 229 -10.88 24.75 5.18
CA GLN A 229 -10.71 25.98 4.41
C GLN A 229 -9.23 26.28 4.24
N PRO A 230 -8.80 26.93 3.15
CA PRO A 230 -7.43 27.37 3.01
C PRO A 230 -7.00 28.16 4.24
N PRO A 231 -5.81 27.90 4.78
CA PRO A 231 -5.30 28.71 5.89
C PRO A 231 -5.22 30.18 5.49
N GLN A 232 -5.51 31.05 6.46
CA GLN A 232 -5.45 32.50 6.25
C GLN A 232 -4.04 33.01 6.46
N GLY A 233 -3.50 33.71 5.45
CA GLY A 233 -2.15 34.26 5.48
C GLY A 233 -1.05 33.21 5.35
N SER A 234 0.17 33.63 5.62
CA SER A 234 1.37 32.82 5.61
C SER A 234 2.14 32.93 6.93
N GLN A 235 3.00 31.97 7.20
CA GLN A 235 3.92 32.00 8.34
C GLN A 235 5.36 31.83 7.85
N GLU A 236 6.31 32.22 8.68
CA GLU A 236 7.73 31.99 8.41
C GLU A 236 7.99 30.47 8.36
N VAL A 237 8.70 30.03 7.33
CA VAL A 237 9.13 28.62 7.22
C VAL A 237 10.12 28.34 8.35
N PRO A 238 9.91 27.29 9.19
CA PRO A 238 10.91 26.89 10.15
C PRO A 238 12.26 26.63 9.49
N LYS A 239 13.36 27.12 10.08
CA LYS A 239 14.72 27.08 9.50
C LYS A 239 15.16 25.68 9.07
N GLU A 240 14.73 24.66 9.82
CA GLU A 240 15.08 23.26 9.61
C GLU A 240 14.12 22.52 8.66
N LEU A 241 13.10 23.20 8.14
CA LEU A 241 12.16 22.63 7.16
C LEU A 241 12.48 23.15 5.76
N ASN A 242 12.79 22.28 4.83
CA ASN A 242 12.83 22.66 3.42
C ASN A 242 11.42 22.58 2.82
N TRP A 243 10.70 23.72 2.86
CA TRP A 243 9.32 23.80 2.39
C TRP A 243 9.16 23.54 0.90
N ASP A 244 10.11 23.98 0.08
CA ASP A 244 10.09 23.75 -1.35
C ASP A 244 10.23 22.24 -1.70
N LEU A 245 11.12 21.54 -1.02
CA LEU A 245 11.26 20.09 -1.18
C LEU A 245 10.08 19.33 -0.57
N TRP A 246 9.43 19.88 0.47
CA TRP A 246 8.23 19.27 1.03
C TRP A 246 7.05 19.32 0.04
N LEU A 247 6.86 20.46 -0.63
CA LEU A 247 5.85 20.59 -1.69
C LEU A 247 6.18 19.69 -2.90
N ALA A 248 7.44 19.46 -3.17
CA ALA A 248 7.91 18.64 -4.29
C ALA A 248 7.23 19.03 -5.62
N GLN A 249 6.46 18.11 -6.24
CA GLN A 249 5.77 18.36 -7.52
C GLN A 249 4.50 19.19 -7.40
N VAL A 250 3.99 19.41 -6.18
CA VAL A 250 2.75 20.18 -5.96
C VAL A 250 2.97 21.65 -6.24
N ARG A 251 1.92 22.35 -6.70
CA ARG A 251 1.96 23.77 -6.99
C ARG A 251 2.52 24.54 -5.79
N TRP A 252 3.47 25.43 -6.05
CA TRP A 252 4.09 26.24 -5.00
C TRP A 252 3.05 27.12 -4.29
N ARG A 253 3.20 27.23 -2.96
CA ARG A 253 2.42 28.11 -2.09
C ARG A 253 3.25 28.56 -0.89
N GLU A 254 2.86 29.68 -0.32
CA GLU A 254 3.46 30.15 0.93
C GLU A 254 3.21 29.16 2.06
N TYR A 255 4.14 29.09 2.98
CA TYR A 255 4.07 28.17 4.10
C TYR A 255 2.97 28.55 5.10
N HIS A 256 2.21 27.56 5.50
CA HIS A 256 1.37 27.56 6.69
C HIS A 256 1.34 26.12 7.24
N PRO A 257 1.42 25.90 8.58
CA PRO A 257 1.50 24.55 9.16
C PRO A 257 0.28 23.68 8.85
N GLU A 258 -0.87 24.24 8.58
CA GLU A 258 -2.09 23.49 8.19
C GLU A 258 -1.94 22.80 6.83
N TRP A 259 -1.10 23.30 5.93
CA TRP A 259 -0.82 22.61 4.66
C TRP A 259 -0.14 21.24 4.86
N ILE A 260 0.55 21.04 5.99
CA ILE A 260 1.21 19.77 6.32
C ILE A 260 0.20 18.67 6.71
N ASN A 261 -1.07 18.99 6.87
CA ASN A 261 -2.11 18.00 7.13
C ASN A 261 -2.33 17.08 5.90
N ARG A 262 -1.58 15.99 5.84
CA ARG A 262 -1.44 15.13 4.66
C ARG A 262 -2.75 14.54 4.11
N ILE A 263 -3.82 14.43 4.91
CA ILE A 263 -5.10 13.81 4.49
C ILE A 263 -6.13 14.86 4.06
N ALA A 264 -5.87 16.13 4.37
CA ALA A 264 -6.87 17.17 4.20
C ALA A 264 -6.97 17.73 2.77
N TRP A 265 -5.88 17.74 2.02
CA TRP A 265 -5.78 18.52 0.77
C TRP A 265 -5.71 17.60 -0.45
N ARG A 266 -6.52 17.94 -1.47
CA ARG A 266 -6.67 17.11 -2.68
C ARG A 266 -5.44 17.06 -3.58
N ASP A 267 -4.52 17.99 -3.43
CA ASP A 267 -3.26 18.00 -4.18
C ASP A 267 -2.10 17.31 -3.44
N THR A 268 -2.33 16.90 -2.19
CA THR A 268 -1.33 16.17 -1.41
C THR A 268 -1.79 14.78 -0.95
N SER A 269 -3.06 14.41 -1.17
CA SER A 269 -3.57 13.08 -0.80
C SER A 269 -4.84 12.72 -1.59
N ILE A 270 -5.36 11.53 -1.35
CA ILE A 270 -6.71 11.10 -1.78
C ILE A 270 -7.65 10.91 -0.59
N GLY A 271 -7.45 11.69 0.47
CA GLY A 271 -8.31 11.75 1.65
C GLY A 271 -8.31 10.51 2.52
N GLU A 272 -9.38 10.32 3.26
CA GLU A 272 -9.52 9.12 4.13
C GLU A 272 -9.70 7.83 3.32
N LEU A 273 -10.18 7.91 2.09
CA LEU A 273 -10.18 6.76 1.18
C LEU A 273 -8.74 6.28 0.91
N GLY A 274 -7.78 7.19 0.70
CA GLY A 274 -6.35 6.85 0.59
C GLY A 274 -5.74 6.34 1.88
N ASN A 275 -6.25 6.81 3.02
CA ASN A 275 -5.76 6.40 4.32
C ASN A 275 -6.18 4.97 4.68
N PHE A 276 -7.45 4.58 4.44
CA PHE A 276 -8.01 3.29 4.86
C PHE A 276 -8.44 2.36 3.72
N GLY A 277 -8.81 2.88 2.56
CA GLY A 277 -9.17 2.07 1.40
C GLY A 277 -8.11 1.02 1.03
N PRO A 278 -6.80 1.35 1.01
CA PRO A 278 -5.74 0.38 0.73
C PRO A 278 -5.66 -0.79 1.72
N HIS A 279 -6.26 -0.69 2.88
CA HIS A 279 -6.38 -1.77 3.85
C HIS A 279 -7.74 -2.48 3.73
N ALA A 280 -8.83 -1.75 3.90
CA ALA A 280 -10.16 -2.34 4.08
C ALA A 280 -10.76 -2.91 2.77
N ALA A 281 -10.50 -2.30 1.61
CA ALA A 281 -10.98 -2.79 0.31
C ALA A 281 -10.10 -3.88 -0.30
N ASN A 282 -8.90 -4.09 0.23
CA ASN A 282 -7.83 -4.88 -0.39
C ASN A 282 -8.22 -6.34 -0.64
N MET A 283 -8.81 -7.01 0.36
CA MET A 283 -9.21 -8.42 0.23
C MET A 283 -10.22 -8.64 -0.88
N ALA A 284 -11.26 -7.82 -0.92
CA ALA A 284 -12.30 -7.91 -1.95
C ALA A 284 -11.75 -7.61 -3.34
N PHE A 285 -10.96 -6.53 -3.50
CA PHE A 285 -10.33 -6.18 -4.78
C PHE A 285 -9.45 -7.32 -5.30
N MET A 286 -8.63 -7.92 -4.43
CA MET A 286 -7.75 -9.02 -4.80
C MET A 286 -8.50 -10.31 -5.10
N ALA A 287 -9.41 -10.71 -4.22
CA ALA A 287 -10.10 -12.00 -4.34
C ALA A 287 -11.06 -12.06 -5.53
N LEU A 288 -11.73 -10.93 -5.83
CA LEU A 288 -12.70 -10.82 -6.92
C LEU A 288 -12.05 -10.44 -8.26
N ASN A 289 -10.73 -10.54 -8.38
CA ASN A 289 -9.96 -10.32 -9.61
C ASN A 289 -10.25 -8.99 -10.31
N VAL A 290 -10.53 -7.91 -9.54
CA VAL A 290 -10.89 -6.61 -10.11
C VAL A 290 -9.76 -6.04 -10.98
N LYS A 291 -8.50 -6.30 -10.62
CA LYS A 291 -7.32 -5.88 -11.40
C LYS A 291 -7.31 -6.40 -12.84
N ASP A 292 -8.04 -7.48 -13.16
CA ASP A 292 -8.02 -8.07 -14.49
C ASP A 292 -8.62 -7.14 -15.55
N LEU A 293 -9.41 -6.14 -15.13
CA LEU A 293 -9.92 -5.08 -16.00
C LEU A 293 -8.82 -4.15 -16.53
N TRP A 294 -7.60 -4.16 -15.93
CA TRP A 294 -6.43 -3.41 -16.39
C TRP A 294 -5.56 -4.19 -17.38
N GLN A 295 -5.90 -5.46 -17.66
CA GLN A 295 -5.13 -6.28 -18.58
C GLN A 295 -5.41 -5.91 -20.04
N PRO A 296 -4.43 -6.05 -20.94
CA PRO A 296 -4.66 -5.96 -22.38
C PRO A 296 -5.73 -6.97 -22.79
N GLY A 297 -6.73 -6.53 -23.54
CA GLY A 297 -7.84 -7.38 -23.98
C GLY A 297 -9.12 -7.28 -23.14
N ALA A 298 -9.09 -6.63 -21.97
CA ALA A 298 -10.30 -6.30 -21.20
C ALA A 298 -11.10 -5.11 -21.81
N GLY A 299 -10.75 -4.69 -23.01
CA GLY A 299 -11.28 -3.49 -23.67
C GLY A 299 -12.80 -3.46 -23.75
N GLY A 300 -13.37 -2.25 -23.50
CA GLY A 300 -14.81 -2.00 -23.51
C GLY A 300 -15.50 -2.19 -22.15
N ALA A 301 -14.88 -2.87 -21.19
CA ALA A 301 -15.37 -2.96 -19.83
C ALA A 301 -15.14 -1.63 -19.09
N ARG A 302 -16.20 -1.07 -18.52
CA ARG A 302 -16.12 0.20 -17.79
C ARG A 302 -16.58 0.03 -16.37
N ILE A 303 -15.90 0.73 -15.46
CA ILE A 303 -16.33 0.87 -14.08
C ILE A 303 -17.10 2.18 -13.97
N ARG A 304 -18.36 2.09 -13.63
CA ARG A 304 -19.18 3.27 -13.32
C ARG A 304 -18.95 3.67 -11.89
N VAL A 305 -18.60 4.93 -11.65
CA VAL A 305 -18.28 5.46 -10.32
C VAL A 305 -19.20 6.65 -10.01
N VAL A 306 -19.88 6.59 -8.86
CA VAL A 306 -20.74 7.67 -8.36
C VAL A 306 -20.38 7.97 -6.92
N ALA A 307 -20.30 9.24 -6.57
CA ALA A 307 -20.09 9.69 -5.19
C ALA A 307 -21.29 10.52 -4.71
N GLU A 308 -21.68 10.29 -3.47
CA GLU A 308 -22.53 11.16 -2.66
C GLU A 308 -21.68 11.68 -1.50
N CYS A 309 -21.85 12.95 -1.13
CA CYS A 309 -21.08 13.49 -0.03
C CYS A 309 -21.80 14.68 0.64
N SER A 310 -21.31 15.07 1.81
CA SER A 310 -21.91 16.17 2.59
C SER A 310 -21.86 17.50 1.85
N GLU A 311 -20.74 17.79 1.20
CA GLU A 311 -20.49 19.04 0.48
C GLU A 311 -19.38 18.83 -0.56
N ALA A 312 -19.56 19.35 -1.76
CA ALA A 312 -18.50 19.35 -2.77
C ALA A 312 -17.45 20.43 -2.42
N ASN A 313 -16.18 20.04 -2.39
CA ASN A 313 -15.07 20.96 -2.18
C ASN A 313 -13.92 20.59 -3.12
N GLN A 314 -13.36 21.60 -3.80
CA GLN A 314 -12.29 21.39 -4.78
C GLN A 314 -10.88 21.38 -4.17
N LEU A 315 -10.73 21.82 -2.91
CA LEU A 315 -9.46 21.88 -2.19
C LEU A 315 -9.28 20.75 -1.18
N SER A 316 -10.34 20.41 -0.44
CA SER A 316 -10.34 19.42 0.62
C SER A 316 -11.44 18.38 0.42
N TYR A 317 -11.62 17.51 1.39
CA TYR A 317 -12.57 16.38 1.33
C TYR A 317 -13.85 16.69 2.11
N PRO A 318 -14.98 16.07 1.74
CA PRO A 318 -16.25 16.23 2.45
C PRO A 318 -16.19 15.61 3.86
N ARG A 319 -17.11 16.00 4.77
CA ARG A 319 -17.20 15.43 6.12
C ARG A 319 -17.64 13.97 6.12
N TRP A 320 -18.50 13.61 5.20
CA TRP A 320 -18.84 12.23 4.91
C TRP A 320 -18.94 12.02 3.40
N GLU A 321 -18.66 10.80 2.97
CA GLU A 321 -18.75 10.38 1.58
C GLU A 321 -19.26 8.94 1.47
N ARG A 322 -20.03 8.68 0.43
CA ARG A 322 -20.40 7.35 -0.06
C ARG A 322 -19.98 7.27 -1.51
N ILE A 323 -19.07 6.37 -1.84
CA ILE A 323 -18.57 6.19 -3.20
C ILE A 323 -18.93 4.79 -3.64
N ARG A 324 -19.58 4.67 -4.78
CA ARG A 324 -19.98 3.38 -5.36
C ARG A 324 -19.28 3.17 -6.69
N TRP A 325 -18.63 2.03 -6.81
CA TRP A 325 -18.08 1.49 -8.05
C TRP A 325 -18.94 0.33 -8.51
N GLU A 326 -19.47 0.38 -9.72
CA GLU A 326 -20.13 -0.73 -10.39
C GLU A 326 -19.12 -1.39 -11.31
N VAL A 327 -18.56 -2.50 -10.84
CA VAL A 327 -17.53 -3.26 -11.51
C VAL A 327 -18.18 -4.30 -12.42
N PRO A 328 -17.90 -4.33 -13.73
CA PRO A 328 -18.49 -5.27 -14.66
C PRO A 328 -18.06 -6.71 -14.40
N ALA A 329 -18.66 -7.66 -15.10
CA ALA A 329 -18.28 -9.07 -15.08
C ALA A 329 -16.79 -9.25 -15.45
N ARG A 330 -16.13 -10.23 -14.85
CA ARG A 330 -14.70 -10.56 -15.04
C ARG A 330 -14.56 -12.07 -15.19
N GLY A 331 -14.36 -12.54 -16.42
CA GLY A 331 -14.41 -13.97 -16.72
C GLY A 331 -15.73 -14.58 -16.26
N GLU A 332 -15.69 -15.57 -15.39
CA GLU A 332 -16.87 -16.22 -14.81
C GLU A 332 -17.46 -15.46 -13.59
N LEU A 333 -16.77 -14.43 -13.09
CA LEU A 333 -17.24 -13.67 -11.94
C LEU A 333 -18.32 -12.66 -12.37
N PRO A 334 -19.47 -12.61 -11.66
CA PRO A 334 -20.54 -11.68 -11.96
C PRO A 334 -20.14 -10.22 -11.74
N PRO A 335 -20.93 -9.25 -12.25
CA PRO A 335 -20.80 -7.86 -11.84
C PRO A 335 -20.88 -7.73 -10.32
N VAL A 336 -20.10 -6.79 -9.76
CA VAL A 336 -20.08 -6.54 -8.32
C VAL A 336 -20.03 -5.04 -8.04
N ALA A 337 -20.79 -4.60 -7.06
CA ALA A 337 -20.72 -3.24 -6.55
C ALA A 337 -19.79 -3.15 -5.34
N PHE A 338 -18.87 -2.20 -5.36
CA PHE A 338 -18.11 -1.78 -4.19
C PHE A 338 -18.69 -0.48 -3.68
N THR A 339 -18.91 -0.36 -2.38
CA THR A 339 -19.36 0.89 -1.77
C THR A 339 -18.48 1.25 -0.58
N TRP A 340 -17.82 2.39 -0.69
CA TRP A 340 -17.09 3.01 0.41
C TRP A 340 -18.03 3.90 1.22
N HIS A 341 -18.03 3.73 2.52
CA HIS A 341 -18.81 4.52 3.48
C HIS A 341 -17.85 5.19 4.47
N HIS A 342 -17.72 6.49 4.39
CA HIS A 342 -16.87 7.24 5.29
C HIS A 342 -17.63 8.37 5.98
N GLY A 343 -17.28 8.63 7.20
CA GLY A 343 -17.77 9.71 8.03
C GLY A 343 -17.73 9.34 9.52
N HIS A 344 -18.11 10.27 10.37
CA HIS A 344 -18.20 10.07 11.81
C HIS A 344 -19.58 10.55 12.28
N PRO A 345 -20.27 9.84 13.19
CA PRO A 345 -21.50 10.35 13.77
C PRO A 345 -21.27 11.74 14.41
N PRO A 346 -22.17 12.73 14.17
CA PRO A 346 -23.40 12.63 13.39
C PRO A 346 -23.24 12.77 11.86
N ASP A 347 -22.01 12.95 11.34
CA ASP A 347 -21.74 13.27 9.93
C ASP A 347 -21.65 12.03 9.01
N TYR A 348 -21.84 10.82 9.55
CA TYR A 348 -21.91 9.61 8.73
C TYR A 348 -23.09 9.72 7.74
N ALA A 349 -22.91 9.21 6.52
CA ALA A 349 -23.99 9.21 5.54
C ALA A 349 -25.29 8.64 6.16
N PRO A 350 -26.42 9.35 6.08
CA PRO A 350 -27.63 8.96 6.78
C PRO A 350 -28.05 7.51 6.54
N GLY A 351 -28.36 6.78 7.60
CA GLY A 351 -28.82 5.39 7.55
C GLY A 351 -27.73 4.34 7.32
N THR A 352 -26.46 4.72 7.07
CA THR A 352 -25.40 3.75 6.76
C THR A 352 -25.18 2.74 7.88
N ARG A 353 -25.05 3.17 9.13
CA ARG A 353 -24.87 2.27 10.27
C ARG A 353 -26.00 1.26 10.40
N LYS A 354 -27.24 1.74 10.33
CA LYS A 354 -28.43 0.90 10.41
C LYS A 354 -28.50 -0.11 9.26
N MET A 355 -28.12 0.31 8.05
CA MET A 355 -28.06 -0.58 6.88
C MET A 355 -27.03 -1.69 7.07
N LEU A 356 -25.80 -1.36 7.49
CA LEU A 356 -24.74 -2.35 7.74
C LEU A 356 -25.13 -3.34 8.85
N GLU A 357 -25.73 -2.86 9.93
CA GLU A 357 -26.27 -3.71 11.01
C GLU A 357 -27.40 -4.63 10.52
N GLY A 358 -28.29 -4.11 9.66
CA GLY A 358 -29.33 -4.90 9.00
C GLY A 358 -28.75 -6.04 8.19
N LEU A 359 -27.75 -5.76 7.34
CA LEU A 359 -27.06 -6.79 6.56
C LEU A 359 -26.47 -7.90 7.43
N LEU A 360 -25.90 -7.56 8.57
CA LEU A 360 -25.34 -8.56 9.49
C LEU A 360 -26.44 -9.41 10.14
N ARG A 361 -27.53 -8.79 10.61
CA ARG A 361 -28.70 -9.51 11.19
C ARG A 361 -29.35 -10.44 10.16
N ASP A 362 -29.54 -9.98 8.91
CA ASP A 362 -30.10 -10.77 7.82
C ASP A 362 -29.25 -12.02 7.51
N HIS A 363 -27.96 -12.00 7.89
CA HIS A 363 -27.04 -13.13 7.76
C HIS A 363 -26.79 -13.86 9.10
N GLY A 364 -27.64 -13.62 10.10
CA GLY A 364 -27.63 -14.39 11.37
C GLY A 364 -26.62 -13.93 12.40
N ALA A 365 -26.17 -12.68 12.37
CA ALA A 365 -25.42 -12.08 13.45
C ALA A 365 -26.35 -11.73 14.61
N ALA A 366 -25.95 -12.05 15.83
CA ALA A 366 -26.64 -11.62 17.05
C ALA A 366 -26.31 -10.15 17.37
N ASP A 367 -27.19 -9.45 18.08
CA ASP A 367 -27.03 -8.03 18.38
C ASP A 367 -25.76 -7.72 19.17
N GLU A 368 -25.37 -8.59 20.08
CA GLU A 368 -24.15 -8.48 20.87
C GLU A 368 -22.87 -8.59 20.02
N GLU A 369 -22.95 -9.21 18.85
CA GLU A 369 -21.82 -9.37 17.93
C GLU A 369 -21.59 -8.17 17.01
N LEU A 370 -22.61 -7.32 16.85
CA LEU A 370 -22.56 -6.21 15.89
C LEU A 370 -21.39 -5.25 16.15
N LYS A 371 -21.04 -5.01 17.39
CA LYS A 371 -19.92 -4.14 17.75
C LYS A 371 -18.58 -4.69 17.24
N ASP A 372 -18.39 -6.01 17.32
CA ASP A 372 -17.16 -6.68 16.89
C ASP A 372 -17.12 -6.86 15.37
N LEU A 373 -18.28 -7.04 14.73
CA LEU A 373 -18.42 -7.18 13.29
C LEU A 373 -18.37 -5.83 12.53
N LEU A 374 -18.71 -4.73 13.22
CA LEU A 374 -18.62 -3.36 12.71
C LEU A 374 -17.70 -2.50 13.60
N PRO A 375 -16.40 -2.79 13.64
CA PRO A 375 -15.42 -1.93 14.28
C PRO A 375 -15.36 -0.57 13.57
N TYR A 376 -14.42 0.30 13.96
CA TYR A 376 -14.28 1.62 13.33
C TYR A 376 -13.97 1.58 11.81
N ALA A 377 -13.44 0.46 11.31
CA ALA A 377 -13.19 0.23 9.89
C ALA A 377 -13.25 -1.27 9.58
N GLY A 378 -13.67 -1.62 8.38
CA GLY A 378 -13.75 -3.00 7.93
C GLY A 378 -14.39 -3.13 6.55
N CYS A 379 -14.75 -4.37 6.22
CA CYS A 379 -15.39 -4.71 4.97
C CYS A 379 -16.40 -5.83 5.17
N LEU A 380 -17.60 -5.70 4.58
CA LEU A 380 -18.60 -6.76 4.44
C LEU A 380 -18.66 -7.17 2.96
N ILE A 381 -18.47 -8.45 2.68
CA ILE A 381 -18.50 -9.04 1.33
C ILE A 381 -19.69 -9.99 1.24
N LEU A 382 -20.67 -9.65 0.41
CA LEU A 382 -21.96 -10.35 0.33
C LEU A 382 -22.00 -11.23 -0.91
N GLY A 383 -22.19 -12.51 -0.68
CA GLY A 383 -22.41 -13.50 -1.73
C GLY A 383 -23.77 -14.18 -1.63
N SER A 384 -24.13 -14.94 -2.64
CA SER A 384 -25.44 -15.64 -2.72
C SER A 384 -25.61 -16.72 -1.64
N LYS A 385 -24.53 -17.13 -0.97
CA LYS A 385 -24.57 -18.18 0.07
C LYS A 385 -24.32 -17.64 1.47
N GLY A 386 -23.92 -16.39 1.64
CA GLY A 386 -23.62 -15.79 2.93
C GLY A 386 -22.78 -14.53 2.83
N LEU A 387 -22.24 -14.10 3.97
CA LEU A 387 -21.47 -12.89 4.14
C LEU A 387 -20.12 -13.18 4.80
N LEU A 388 -19.06 -12.50 4.35
CA LEU A 388 -17.76 -12.44 5.01
C LEU A 388 -17.56 -11.03 5.57
N ALA A 389 -17.37 -10.95 6.90
CA ALA A 389 -16.98 -9.72 7.58
C ALA A 389 -15.48 -9.73 7.90
N THR A 390 -14.81 -8.59 7.73
CA THR A 390 -13.39 -8.45 8.03
C THR A 390 -13.10 -7.20 8.85
N THR A 391 -11.96 -7.23 9.55
CA THR A 391 -11.43 -6.10 10.31
C THR A 391 -10.81 -5.03 9.41
N SER A 392 -10.38 -3.92 10.01
CA SER A 392 -9.85 -2.72 9.33
C SER A 392 -8.70 -2.99 8.34
N HIS A 393 -7.82 -3.96 8.63
CA HIS A 393 -6.69 -4.35 7.80
C HIS A 393 -6.89 -5.70 7.13
N ASN A 394 -8.12 -6.23 7.13
CA ASN A 394 -8.49 -7.56 6.64
C ASN A 394 -7.67 -8.71 7.27
N THR A 395 -7.25 -8.55 8.52
CA THR A 395 -6.42 -9.56 9.21
C THR A 395 -7.22 -10.69 9.83
N GLU A 396 -8.51 -10.48 10.02
CA GLU A 396 -9.45 -11.47 10.54
C GLU A 396 -10.66 -11.55 9.62
N VAL A 397 -11.21 -12.74 9.49
CA VAL A 397 -12.42 -13.02 8.71
C VAL A 397 -13.44 -13.75 9.56
N ARG A 398 -14.71 -13.40 9.39
CA ARG A 398 -15.84 -14.09 10.00
C ARG A 398 -16.91 -14.35 8.96
N LEU A 399 -17.32 -15.60 8.83
CA LEU A 399 -18.33 -16.04 7.88
C LEU A 399 -19.70 -16.15 8.55
N LEU A 400 -20.72 -15.64 7.89
CA LEU A 400 -22.11 -15.66 8.35
C LEU A 400 -23.04 -16.24 7.26
N PRO A 401 -24.07 -17.01 7.65
CA PRO A 401 -24.37 -17.49 9.01
C PRO A 401 -23.36 -18.55 9.48
N LYS A 402 -22.96 -18.50 10.75
CA LYS A 402 -21.91 -19.37 11.31
C LYS A 402 -22.15 -20.86 11.06
N ALA A 403 -23.37 -21.32 11.26
CA ALA A 403 -23.74 -22.73 11.11
C ALA A 403 -23.46 -23.29 9.70
N ARG A 404 -23.60 -22.45 8.65
CA ARG A 404 -23.33 -22.88 7.28
C ARG A 404 -21.85 -23.09 7.00
N PHE A 405 -21.01 -22.31 7.65
CA PHE A 405 -19.56 -22.25 7.35
C PHE A 405 -18.70 -22.89 8.43
N GLU A 406 -19.31 -23.61 9.36
CA GLU A 406 -18.60 -24.29 10.43
C GLU A 406 -17.49 -25.22 9.88
N GLY A 407 -16.30 -25.07 10.40
CA GLY A 407 -15.12 -25.86 10.02
C GLY A 407 -14.60 -25.59 8.60
N ILE A 408 -15.08 -24.57 7.87
CA ILE A 408 -14.62 -24.26 6.50
C ILE A 408 -13.12 -23.92 6.47
N GLU A 409 -12.63 -23.25 7.50
CA GLU A 409 -11.23 -22.85 7.60
C GLU A 409 -10.26 -24.01 7.76
N GLN A 410 -10.71 -25.10 8.39
CA GLN A 410 -9.90 -26.29 8.63
C GLN A 410 -9.97 -27.29 7.46
N ARG A 411 -11.05 -27.28 6.69
CA ARG A 411 -11.36 -28.29 5.69
C ARG A 411 -10.66 -28.10 4.34
N ARG A 412 -10.11 -26.91 4.06
CA ARG A 412 -9.56 -26.57 2.76
C ARG A 412 -8.07 -26.33 2.82
N PRO A 413 -7.29 -26.83 1.84
CA PRO A 413 -5.86 -26.58 1.83
C PRO A 413 -5.55 -25.10 1.69
N ARG A 414 -4.50 -24.65 2.35
CA ARG A 414 -3.95 -23.32 2.16
C ARG A 414 -3.04 -23.32 0.93
N THR A 415 -3.30 -22.44 -0.01
CA THR A 415 -2.58 -22.33 -1.29
C THR A 415 -1.70 -21.08 -1.36
N LEU A 416 -2.09 -20.02 -0.67
CA LEU A 416 -1.30 -18.78 -0.60
C LEU A 416 -0.25 -18.91 0.52
N PRO A 417 1.05 -18.76 0.23
CA PRO A 417 2.09 -18.79 1.24
C PRO A 417 1.89 -17.64 2.22
N VAL A 418 2.08 -17.90 3.51
CA VAL A 418 1.97 -16.87 4.56
C VAL A 418 3.39 -16.50 4.98
N PRO A 419 3.86 -15.28 4.67
CA PRO A 419 5.17 -14.82 5.10
C PRO A 419 5.15 -14.52 6.61
N PRO A 420 6.32 -14.52 7.28
CA PRO A 420 6.39 -14.16 8.69
C PRO A 420 5.81 -12.77 9.00
N ASN A 421 6.02 -11.80 8.11
CA ASN A 421 5.35 -10.51 8.07
C ASN A 421 5.50 -9.83 6.71
N HIS A 422 4.86 -8.68 6.55
CA HIS A 422 4.82 -7.91 5.30
C HIS A 422 6.21 -7.44 4.82
N TYR A 423 7.05 -6.99 5.73
CA TYR A 423 8.40 -6.52 5.39
C TYR A 423 9.32 -7.67 4.99
N ARG A 424 9.21 -8.81 5.67
CA ARG A 424 9.99 -10.02 5.33
C ARG A 424 9.69 -10.50 3.92
N GLU A 425 8.43 -10.47 3.51
CA GLU A 425 8.02 -10.83 2.15
C GLU A 425 8.79 -9.99 1.09
N TRP A 426 8.93 -8.69 1.31
CA TRP A 426 9.68 -7.81 0.41
C TRP A 426 11.19 -8.03 0.48
N VAL A 427 11.75 -8.17 1.67
CA VAL A 427 13.19 -8.46 1.83
C VAL A 427 13.59 -9.77 1.15
N GLU A 428 12.78 -10.81 1.27
CA GLU A 428 13.03 -12.08 0.58
C GLU A 428 12.93 -11.93 -0.94
N ALA A 429 11.97 -11.14 -1.44
CA ALA A 429 11.90 -10.83 -2.87
C ALA A 429 13.15 -10.09 -3.35
N CYS A 430 13.68 -9.13 -2.58
CA CYS A 430 14.94 -8.46 -2.89
C CYS A 430 16.13 -9.42 -2.94
N ARG A 431 16.05 -10.56 -2.30
CA ARG A 431 17.05 -11.63 -2.29
C ARG A 431 16.84 -12.70 -3.37
N GLY A 432 15.92 -12.46 -4.30
CA GLY A 432 15.61 -13.39 -5.39
C GLY A 432 14.44 -14.34 -5.11
N GLY A 433 13.71 -14.16 -4.02
CA GLY A 433 12.46 -14.86 -3.74
C GLY A 433 11.28 -14.39 -4.59
N SER A 434 10.11 -14.91 -4.30
CA SER A 434 8.87 -14.57 -5.00
C SER A 434 8.47 -13.11 -4.78
N MET A 435 7.86 -12.49 -5.80
CA MET A 435 7.29 -11.14 -5.66
C MET A 435 6.19 -11.11 -4.59
N PRO A 436 6.14 -10.03 -3.78
CA PRO A 436 5.08 -9.84 -2.79
C PRO A 436 3.70 -9.79 -3.44
N LEU A 437 2.66 -10.21 -2.74
CA LEU A 437 1.28 -10.07 -3.25
C LEU A 437 0.88 -8.60 -3.47
N SER A 438 1.45 -7.68 -2.71
CA SER A 438 1.19 -6.23 -2.83
C SER A 438 2.22 -5.51 -3.72
N ASN A 439 2.82 -6.22 -4.71
CA ASN A 439 3.72 -5.60 -5.68
C ASN A 439 2.99 -4.56 -6.55
N PHE A 440 3.74 -3.71 -7.25
CA PHE A 440 3.13 -2.60 -8.01
C PHE A 440 2.29 -3.03 -9.21
N GLU A 441 2.46 -4.23 -9.75
CA GLU A 441 1.56 -4.76 -10.79
C GLU A 441 0.15 -5.02 -10.26
N TYR A 442 0.03 -5.27 -8.95
CA TYR A 442 -1.23 -5.36 -8.23
C TYR A 442 -1.64 -4.02 -7.63
N ALA A 443 -0.72 -3.38 -6.91
CA ALA A 443 -1.03 -2.21 -6.10
C ALA A 443 -1.34 -0.95 -6.92
N ALA A 444 -0.79 -0.83 -8.13
CA ALA A 444 -1.07 0.33 -8.99
C ALA A 444 -2.50 0.32 -9.57
N PRO A 445 -3.02 -0.77 -10.16
CA PRO A 445 -4.45 -0.89 -10.48
C PRO A 445 -5.36 -0.62 -9.29
N PHE A 446 -5.01 -1.12 -8.12
CA PHE A 446 -5.78 -0.88 -6.90
C PHE A 446 -5.73 0.59 -6.46
N ALA A 447 -4.56 1.23 -6.50
CA ALA A 447 -4.43 2.66 -6.22
C ALA A 447 -5.23 3.52 -7.22
N GLU A 448 -5.22 3.17 -8.51
CA GLU A 448 -6.00 3.85 -9.53
C GLU A 448 -7.51 3.72 -9.29
N PHE A 449 -7.99 2.52 -8.92
CA PHE A 449 -9.38 2.29 -8.53
C PHE A 449 -9.82 3.22 -7.39
N LEU A 450 -9.01 3.32 -6.33
CA LEU A 450 -9.29 4.21 -5.19
C LEU A 450 -9.21 5.69 -5.59
N THR A 451 -8.23 6.06 -6.41
CA THR A 451 -8.03 7.44 -6.86
C THR A 451 -9.20 7.95 -7.68
N VAL A 452 -9.75 7.13 -8.60
CA VAL A 452 -10.93 7.48 -9.39
C VAL A 452 -12.16 7.63 -8.49
N GLY A 453 -12.29 6.82 -7.44
CA GLY A 453 -13.34 6.99 -6.44
C GLY A 453 -13.22 8.30 -5.67
N SER A 454 -12.00 8.64 -5.22
CA SER A 454 -11.76 9.94 -4.56
C SER A 454 -12.06 11.12 -5.50
N LEU A 455 -11.70 10.99 -6.80
CA LEU A 455 -11.99 11.99 -7.82
C LEU A 455 -13.51 12.23 -7.97
N ALA A 456 -14.32 11.17 -7.93
CA ALA A 456 -15.78 11.29 -8.06
C ALA A 456 -16.42 12.21 -7.01
N THR A 457 -15.80 12.37 -5.83
CA THR A 457 -16.28 13.31 -4.80
C THR A 457 -16.16 14.79 -5.17
N ARG A 458 -15.50 15.12 -6.30
CA ARG A 458 -15.52 16.47 -6.88
C ARG A 458 -16.80 16.77 -7.65
N PHE A 459 -17.50 15.72 -8.07
CA PHE A 459 -18.70 15.74 -8.92
C PHE A 459 -19.82 14.89 -8.29
N PRO A 460 -20.30 15.26 -7.08
CA PRO A 460 -21.26 14.43 -6.36
C PRO A 460 -22.56 14.29 -7.15
N GLY A 461 -23.10 13.08 -7.20
CA GLY A 461 -24.30 12.72 -7.96
C GLY A 461 -24.06 12.46 -9.44
N GLU A 462 -22.91 12.83 -10.01
CA GLU A 462 -22.58 12.58 -11.40
C GLU A 462 -21.90 11.21 -11.58
N ALA A 463 -22.31 10.47 -12.59
CA ALA A 463 -21.71 9.17 -12.90
C ALA A 463 -20.48 9.35 -13.79
N LEU A 464 -19.34 8.80 -13.36
CA LEU A 464 -18.12 8.74 -14.14
C LEU A 464 -17.96 7.34 -14.73
N GLU A 465 -17.79 7.25 -16.06
CA GLU A 465 -17.49 5.99 -16.77
C GLU A 465 -15.97 5.87 -16.97
N PHE A 466 -15.34 5.12 -16.08
CA PHE A 466 -13.90 4.90 -16.11
C PHE A 466 -13.56 3.63 -16.90
N ASP A 467 -12.66 3.76 -17.87
CA ASP A 467 -12.10 2.65 -18.64
C ASP A 467 -10.76 2.21 -18.04
N PRO A 468 -10.68 1.09 -17.32
CA PRO A 468 -9.43 0.62 -16.72
C PRO A 468 -8.34 0.27 -17.73
N ALA A 469 -8.70 -0.21 -18.93
CA ALA A 469 -7.72 -0.58 -19.96
C ALA A 469 -6.98 0.65 -20.48
N THR A 470 -7.66 1.76 -20.68
CA THR A 470 -7.06 3.01 -21.22
C THR A 470 -6.73 4.04 -20.13
N GLY A 471 -7.32 3.96 -18.94
CA GLY A 471 -7.17 4.94 -17.87
C GLY A 471 -7.92 6.24 -18.09
N GLN A 472 -8.98 6.21 -18.87
CA GLN A 472 -9.74 7.40 -19.24
C GLN A 472 -11.13 7.42 -18.60
N ILE A 473 -11.61 8.60 -18.24
CA ILE A 473 -13.02 8.86 -17.97
C ILE A 473 -13.64 9.29 -19.31
N THR A 474 -14.60 8.48 -19.80
CA THR A 474 -15.04 8.58 -21.21
C THR A 474 -16.26 9.46 -21.41
N ASN A 475 -17.02 9.75 -20.36
CA ASN A 475 -18.28 10.48 -20.41
C ASN A 475 -18.24 11.87 -19.76
N HIS A 476 -17.11 12.25 -19.12
CA HIS A 476 -17.04 13.47 -18.32
C HIS A 476 -15.70 14.20 -18.52
N PRO A 477 -15.55 15.07 -19.55
CA PRO A 477 -14.28 15.70 -19.89
C PRO A 477 -13.63 16.48 -18.75
N LYS A 478 -14.41 17.22 -17.96
CA LYS A 478 -13.91 17.98 -16.82
C LYS A 478 -13.34 17.09 -15.71
N ALA A 479 -13.95 15.93 -15.47
CA ALA A 479 -13.41 14.96 -14.51
C ALA A 479 -12.12 14.31 -15.03
N ALA A 480 -12.00 14.10 -16.35
CA ALA A 480 -10.81 13.53 -16.95
C ALA A 480 -9.54 14.39 -16.75
N GLU A 481 -9.69 15.69 -16.59
CA GLU A 481 -8.57 16.61 -16.29
C GLU A 481 -7.89 16.28 -14.94
N PHE A 482 -8.63 15.71 -13.99
CA PHE A 482 -8.11 15.36 -12.67
C PHE A 482 -7.45 13.97 -12.60
N LEU A 483 -7.41 13.21 -13.68
CA LEU A 483 -6.66 11.95 -13.75
C LEU A 483 -5.15 12.16 -13.69
N ARG A 484 -4.70 13.39 -13.97
CA ARG A 484 -3.29 13.80 -13.94
C ARG A 484 -3.17 15.20 -13.32
N TYR A 485 -2.18 15.36 -12.46
CA TYR A 485 -1.77 16.68 -11.98
C TYR A 485 -0.58 17.22 -12.79
N GLU A 486 -0.57 18.55 -12.99
CA GLU A 486 0.59 19.23 -13.57
C GLU A 486 1.68 19.34 -12.51
N TYR A 487 2.87 18.85 -12.84
CA TYR A 487 4.02 18.88 -11.92
C TYR A 487 4.81 20.16 -12.07
N ARG A 488 5.33 20.67 -10.97
CA ARG A 488 6.32 21.75 -11.02
C ARG A 488 7.56 21.29 -11.77
N LYS A 489 8.23 22.28 -12.42
CA LYS A 489 9.49 22.06 -13.13
C LYS A 489 10.54 21.36 -12.25
N GLY A 490 11.19 20.35 -12.79
CA GLY A 490 12.21 19.56 -12.09
C GLY A 490 11.71 18.32 -11.40
N TYR A 491 10.40 18.01 -11.47
CA TYR A 491 9.82 16.77 -11.00
C TYR A 491 9.18 15.98 -12.15
N THR A 492 9.39 14.68 -12.17
CA THR A 492 8.84 13.76 -13.18
C THR A 492 8.53 12.41 -12.55
N ILE A 493 7.61 11.67 -13.16
CA ILE A 493 7.35 10.26 -12.85
C ILE A 493 7.65 9.41 -14.07
#